data_4b4abeec230468967217d50bf33a7426
#
_entry.id   4b4abeec230468967217d50bf33a7426
#
_cell.length_a   1.000
_cell.length_b   1.000
_cell.length_c   1.000
_cell.angle_alpha   90.00
_cell.angle_beta   90.00
_cell.angle_gamma   90.00
#
_symmetry.space_group_name_H-M   'P 1'
#
loop_
_entity.id
_entity.type
_entity.pdbx_description
1 polymer ?
#
loop_
_entity_poly.entity_id
_entity_poly.type
_entity_poly.pdbx_seq_one_letter_code
_entity_poly.pdbx_strand_id
1 'polypeptide(L)'
;RRQASDVYKRQPLILIHGWPGSIVEFLDIIEPLCEPEKFGNKDEICFDVIAPSIPGFAFSGKPANPIGPRKIAEIFNKLMTENLGYERYVAQGGDWGSAISTWLGFDHSKNCKGIHINMLPARHIDGPKTEEEKNWDKQFNIDYISQSGYFAIQSTKPQTLSYAMMESPVGVAAWIV
;
A
#
# COMPACT_ATOMS: atom_id res chain seq x y z
N ARG A 1 -7.50 -16.19 27.82
CA ARG A 1 -8.02 -14.91 28.39
C ARG A 1 -6.88 -13.90 28.30
N ARG A 2 -6.87 -13.03 27.27
CA ARG A 2 -5.96 -11.87 27.24
C ARG A 2 -6.39 -10.92 28.36
N GLN A 3 -5.44 -10.44 29.16
CA GLN A 3 -5.73 -9.45 30.20
C GLN A 3 -6.10 -8.12 29.54
N ALA A 4 -7.04 -7.39 30.12
CA ALA A 4 -7.50 -6.09 29.62
C ALA A 4 -6.36 -5.04 29.48
N SER A 5 -5.23 -5.24 30.19
CA SER A 5 -4.02 -4.42 30.10
C SER A 5 -3.31 -4.50 28.75
N ASP A 6 -3.46 -5.61 28.00
CA ASP A 6 -2.73 -5.82 26.73
C ASP A 6 -3.40 -5.09 25.55
N VAL A 7 -4.70 -4.81 25.65
CA VAL A 7 -5.47 -4.10 24.63
C VAL A 7 -5.03 -2.64 24.50
N TYR A 8 -4.53 -2.01 25.56
CA TYR A 8 -4.12 -0.60 25.57
C TYR A 8 -2.72 -0.35 24.99
N LYS A 9 -1.92 -1.40 24.74
CA LYS A 9 -0.55 -1.26 24.21
C LYS A 9 -0.47 -1.40 22.69
N ARG A 10 -1.50 -1.95 22.03
CA ARG A 10 -1.47 -2.18 20.57
C ARG A 10 -1.77 -0.91 19.80
N GLN A 11 -0.94 -0.63 18.80
CA GLN A 11 -1.14 0.50 17.92
C GLN A 11 -1.88 0.05 16.65
N PRO A 12 -3.00 0.68 16.26
CA PRO A 12 -3.68 0.34 15.03
C PRO A 12 -2.80 0.65 13.81
N LEU A 13 -2.58 -0.36 12.97
CA LEU A 13 -1.78 -0.27 11.75
C LEU A 13 -2.61 -0.78 10.57
N ILE A 14 -2.80 0.06 9.57
CA ILE A 14 -3.37 -0.37 8.29
C ILE A 14 -2.25 -0.68 7.31
N LEU A 15 -2.27 -1.91 6.73
CA LEU A 15 -1.35 -2.36 5.68
C LEU A 15 -2.08 -2.34 4.34
N ILE A 16 -1.55 -1.61 3.38
CA ILE A 16 -2.22 -1.35 2.10
C ILE A 16 -1.35 -1.87 0.96
N HIS A 17 -1.86 -2.91 0.28
CA HIS A 17 -1.20 -3.54 -0.86
C HIS A 17 -1.26 -2.68 -2.13
N GLY A 18 -0.71 -3.19 -3.22
CA GLY A 18 -0.75 -2.59 -4.54
C GLY A 18 -1.18 -3.55 -5.63
N TRP A 19 -0.84 -3.25 -6.88
CA TRP A 19 -1.07 -4.12 -8.02
C TRP A 19 0.28 -4.68 -8.54
N PRO A 20 0.39 -5.96 -8.87
CA PRO A 20 -0.65 -7.01 -8.89
C PRO A 20 -0.81 -7.73 -7.54
N GLY A 21 -0.35 -7.14 -6.46
CA GLY A 21 -0.38 -7.67 -5.11
C GLY A 21 -1.78 -7.83 -4.52
N SER A 22 -1.79 -8.34 -3.31
CA SER A 22 -3.00 -8.54 -2.50
C SER A 22 -2.63 -8.57 -1.02
N ILE A 23 -3.61 -8.76 -0.15
CA ILE A 23 -3.38 -8.96 1.29
C ILE A 23 -2.46 -10.17 1.59
N VAL A 24 -2.28 -11.08 0.63
CA VAL A 24 -1.41 -12.25 0.79
C VAL A 24 0.06 -11.85 1.01
N GLU A 25 0.50 -10.72 0.45
CA GLU A 25 1.86 -10.21 0.66
C GLU A 25 2.19 -9.86 2.12
N PHE A 26 1.16 -9.70 2.97
CA PHE A 26 1.33 -9.36 4.38
C PHE A 26 1.25 -10.55 5.34
N LEU A 27 0.90 -11.75 4.87
CA LEU A 27 0.63 -12.89 5.77
C LEU A 27 1.81 -13.22 6.68
N ASP A 28 3.04 -13.15 6.16
CA ASP A 28 4.24 -13.49 6.92
C ASP A 28 4.66 -12.41 7.93
N ILE A 29 4.17 -11.17 7.79
CA ILE A 29 4.53 -10.07 8.68
C ILE A 29 3.46 -9.74 9.72
N ILE A 30 2.22 -10.23 9.54
CA ILE A 30 1.12 -9.95 10.47
C ILE A 30 1.43 -10.47 11.87
N GLU A 31 1.81 -11.73 12.00
CA GLU A 31 2.11 -12.30 13.32
C GLU A 31 3.32 -11.64 14.00
N PRO A 32 4.46 -11.40 13.32
CA PRO A 32 5.56 -10.61 13.88
C PRO A 32 5.18 -9.21 14.35
N LEU A 33 4.28 -8.53 13.67
CA LEU A 33 3.81 -7.21 14.07
C LEU A 33 2.82 -7.26 15.24
N CYS A 34 1.99 -8.31 15.29
CA CYS A 34 1.00 -8.46 16.35
C CYS A 34 1.59 -9.02 17.65
N GLU A 35 2.58 -9.90 17.56
CA GLU A 35 3.16 -10.66 18.66
C GLU A 35 4.71 -10.71 18.57
N PRO A 36 5.37 -9.53 18.58
CA PRO A 36 6.81 -9.42 18.33
C PRO A 36 7.68 -10.20 19.30
N GLU A 37 7.21 -10.44 20.52
CA GLU A 37 7.91 -11.22 21.51
C GLU A 37 8.15 -12.69 21.10
N LYS A 38 7.28 -13.27 20.29
CA LYS A 38 7.46 -14.62 19.74
C LYS A 38 8.62 -14.72 18.74
N PHE A 39 9.01 -13.58 18.18
CA PHE A 39 10.07 -13.46 17.18
C PHE A 39 11.38 -12.86 17.76
N GLY A 40 11.48 -12.85 19.09
CA GLY A 40 12.70 -12.40 19.80
C GLY A 40 12.79 -10.88 19.97
N ASN A 41 11.82 -10.11 19.55
CA ASN A 41 11.74 -8.69 19.84
C ASN A 41 11.15 -8.49 21.23
N LYS A 42 11.91 -7.86 22.12
CA LYS A 42 11.51 -7.56 23.51
C LYS A 42 10.88 -6.17 23.64
N ASP A 43 10.78 -5.43 22.56
CA ASP A 43 10.13 -4.13 22.57
C ASP A 43 8.62 -4.30 22.84
N GLU A 44 8.08 -3.42 23.64
CA GLU A 44 6.66 -3.49 24.05
C GLU A 44 5.69 -3.04 22.97
N ILE A 45 6.19 -2.62 21.79
CA ILE A 45 5.35 -2.11 20.69
C ILE A 45 4.82 -3.27 19.88
N CYS A 46 3.51 -3.44 19.91
CA CYS A 46 2.78 -4.38 19.05
C CYS A 46 1.62 -3.66 18.35
N PHE A 47 1.16 -4.26 17.26
CA PHE A 47 0.13 -3.65 16.43
C PHE A 47 -1.17 -4.46 16.40
N ASP A 48 -2.29 -3.75 16.27
CA ASP A 48 -3.52 -4.29 15.72
C ASP A 48 -3.47 -4.06 14.21
N VAL A 49 -3.24 -5.14 13.47
CA VAL A 49 -3.04 -5.07 12.01
C VAL A 49 -4.38 -5.19 11.30
N ILE A 50 -4.66 -4.23 10.43
CA ILE A 50 -5.78 -4.20 9.52
C ILE A 50 -5.24 -4.23 8.09
N ALA A 51 -5.52 -5.30 7.34
CA ALA A 51 -5.06 -5.46 5.95
C ALA A 51 -6.27 -5.55 5.00
N PRO A 52 -6.88 -4.43 4.62
CA PRO A 52 -8.01 -4.45 3.70
C PRO A 52 -7.54 -4.69 2.26
N SER A 53 -8.34 -5.40 1.48
CA SER A 53 -8.20 -5.38 0.02
C SER A 53 -8.63 -4.01 -0.52
N ILE A 54 -7.87 -3.44 -1.43
CA ILE A 54 -8.23 -2.21 -2.14
C ILE A 54 -9.60 -2.40 -2.83
N PRO A 55 -10.51 -1.39 -2.83
CA PRO A 55 -11.78 -1.49 -3.53
C PRO A 55 -11.63 -1.99 -4.97
N GLY A 56 -12.35 -3.04 -5.32
CA GLY A 56 -12.25 -3.75 -6.60
C GLY A 56 -11.24 -4.90 -6.63
N PHE A 57 -10.46 -5.12 -5.56
CA PHE A 57 -9.53 -6.24 -5.41
C PHE A 57 -10.12 -7.31 -4.48
N ALA A 58 -9.79 -8.56 -4.78
CA ALA A 58 -10.11 -9.73 -3.96
C ALA A 58 -11.51 -9.68 -3.33
N PHE A 59 -11.59 -9.54 -2.02
CA PHE A 59 -12.85 -9.59 -1.26
C PHE A 59 -13.55 -8.25 -1.09
N SER A 60 -12.93 -7.13 -1.51
CA SER A 60 -13.55 -5.81 -1.42
C SER A 60 -14.53 -5.56 -2.54
N GLY A 61 -15.60 -4.84 -2.21
CA GLY A 61 -16.64 -4.46 -3.16
C GLY A 61 -16.08 -3.65 -4.34
N LYS A 62 -16.65 -3.90 -5.53
CA LYS A 62 -16.30 -3.19 -6.75
C LYS A 62 -16.96 -1.81 -6.77
N PRO A 63 -16.22 -0.72 -6.92
CA PRO A 63 -16.81 0.60 -7.02
C PRO A 63 -17.59 0.75 -8.33
N ALA A 64 -18.73 1.45 -8.30
CA ALA A 64 -19.56 1.69 -9.47
C ALA A 64 -18.88 2.55 -10.54
N ASN A 65 -18.00 3.44 -10.10
CA ASN A 65 -17.20 4.32 -10.96
C ASN A 65 -15.71 4.18 -10.60
N PRO A 66 -14.79 4.45 -11.53
CA PRO A 66 -13.37 4.50 -11.21
C PRO A 66 -13.08 5.49 -10.08
N ILE A 67 -12.27 5.07 -9.12
CA ILE A 67 -11.83 5.89 -8.00
C ILE A 67 -10.32 5.90 -7.91
N GLY A 68 -9.75 7.07 -7.58
CA GLY A 68 -8.30 7.22 -7.39
C GLY A 68 -7.86 7.00 -5.94
N PRO A 69 -6.54 7.01 -5.69
CA PRO A 69 -5.96 6.70 -4.37
C PRO A 69 -6.43 7.67 -3.27
N ARG A 70 -6.69 8.93 -3.58
CA ARG A 70 -7.22 9.89 -2.60
C ARG A 70 -8.61 9.51 -2.10
N LYS A 71 -9.49 9.03 -3.00
CA LYS A 71 -10.83 8.56 -2.61
C LYS A 71 -10.77 7.24 -1.84
N ILE A 72 -9.82 6.38 -2.18
CA ILE A 72 -9.58 5.14 -1.43
C ILE A 72 -9.08 5.46 -0.01
N ALA A 73 -8.20 6.45 0.14
CA ALA A 73 -7.75 6.94 1.44
C ALA A 73 -8.91 7.43 2.32
N GLU A 74 -9.87 8.18 1.75
CA GLU A 74 -11.08 8.59 2.48
C GLU A 74 -11.87 7.36 2.97
N ILE A 75 -12.05 6.35 2.11
CA ILE A 75 -12.76 5.10 2.47
C ILE A 75 -12.02 4.37 3.59
N PHE A 76 -10.70 4.25 3.50
CA PHE A 76 -9.91 3.58 4.53
C PHE A 76 -9.84 4.35 5.84
N ASN A 77 -9.81 5.70 5.77
CA ASN A 77 -9.95 6.47 6.99
C ASN A 77 -11.31 6.22 7.68
N LYS A 78 -12.40 6.16 6.92
CA LYS A 78 -13.72 5.82 7.48
C LYS A 78 -13.75 4.39 8.05
N LEU A 79 -13.13 3.43 7.36
CA LEU A 79 -12.97 2.07 7.86
C LEU A 79 -12.31 2.08 9.25
N MET A 80 -11.18 2.77 9.37
CA MET A 80 -10.42 2.83 10.62
C MET A 80 -11.19 3.56 11.73
N THR A 81 -11.79 4.70 11.42
CA THR A 81 -12.37 5.58 12.44
C THR A 81 -13.83 5.27 12.75
N GLU A 82 -14.68 5.12 11.73
CA GLU A 82 -16.12 5.00 11.90
C GLU A 82 -16.55 3.53 12.09
N ASN A 83 -15.93 2.60 11.35
CA ASN A 83 -16.32 1.20 11.43
C ASN A 83 -15.57 0.42 12.51
N LEU A 84 -14.26 0.65 12.66
CA LEU A 84 -13.42 -0.05 13.64
C LEU A 84 -13.20 0.75 14.92
N GLY A 85 -13.54 2.05 14.95
CA GLY A 85 -13.52 2.88 16.15
C GLY A 85 -12.11 3.34 16.58
N TYR A 86 -11.12 3.28 15.71
CA TYR A 86 -9.77 3.76 16.03
C TYR A 86 -9.68 5.28 15.86
N GLU A 87 -9.53 6.01 16.95
CA GLU A 87 -9.33 7.45 16.90
C GLU A 87 -8.00 7.85 16.24
N ARG A 88 -6.98 7.00 16.39
CA ARG A 88 -5.62 7.22 15.90
C ARG A 88 -5.07 5.91 15.34
N TYR A 89 -4.35 5.99 14.21
CA TYR A 89 -3.72 4.85 13.57
C TYR A 89 -2.47 5.28 12.79
N VAL A 90 -1.69 4.30 12.35
CA VAL A 90 -0.59 4.49 11.40
C VAL A 90 -0.88 3.68 10.14
N ALA A 91 -0.29 4.10 9.02
CA ALA A 91 -0.51 3.44 7.73
C ALA A 91 0.83 3.02 7.10
N GLN A 92 0.81 1.85 6.47
CA GLN A 92 1.92 1.37 5.64
C GLN A 92 1.39 1.01 4.26
N GLY A 93 2.16 1.32 3.21
CA GLY A 93 1.82 0.92 1.85
C GLY A 93 3.01 0.94 0.89
N GLY A 94 2.94 0.04 -0.08
CA GLY A 94 3.79 0.00 -1.26
C GLY A 94 2.96 0.17 -2.53
N ASP A 95 3.57 0.46 -3.67
CA ASP A 95 2.87 0.64 -4.94
C ASP A 95 1.64 1.58 -4.81
N TRP A 96 0.43 1.17 -5.19
CA TRP A 96 -0.80 1.94 -4.95
C TRP A 96 -1.05 2.20 -3.47
N GLY A 97 -0.68 1.27 -2.60
CA GLY A 97 -0.75 1.46 -1.15
C GLY A 97 0.12 2.62 -0.67
N SER A 98 1.25 2.88 -1.32
CA SER A 98 2.08 4.06 -1.03
C SER A 98 1.35 5.36 -1.35
N ALA A 99 0.71 5.46 -2.51
CA ALA A 99 -0.09 6.62 -2.88
C ALA A 99 -1.28 6.82 -1.93
N ILE A 100 -1.97 5.73 -1.56
CA ILE A 100 -3.10 5.78 -0.62
C ILE A 100 -2.63 6.22 0.78
N SER A 101 -1.52 5.65 1.28
CA SER A 101 -0.94 6.02 2.58
C SER A 101 -0.51 7.48 2.62
N THR A 102 0.03 7.99 1.51
CA THR A 102 0.37 9.42 1.38
C THR A 102 -0.86 10.31 1.54
N TRP A 103 -1.98 9.95 0.90
CA TRP A 103 -3.23 10.70 1.05
C TRP A 103 -3.85 10.55 2.45
N LEU A 104 -3.68 9.40 3.11
CA LEU A 104 -4.08 9.25 4.52
C LEU A 104 -3.31 10.22 5.42
N GLY A 105 -1.98 10.31 5.25
CA GLY A 105 -1.17 11.26 6.01
C GLY A 105 -1.49 12.72 5.71
N PHE A 106 -1.80 13.04 4.46
CA PHE A 106 -2.05 14.41 4.03
C PHE A 106 -3.46 14.91 4.41
N ASP A 107 -4.51 14.17 4.02
CA ASP A 107 -5.91 14.61 4.20
C ASP A 107 -6.46 14.23 5.59
N HIS A 108 -5.91 13.19 6.24
CA HIS A 108 -6.46 12.60 7.46
C HIS A 108 -5.47 12.60 8.64
N SER A 109 -4.53 13.55 8.68
CA SER A 109 -3.50 13.69 9.72
C SER A 109 -4.06 13.82 11.14
N LYS A 110 -5.34 14.19 11.27
CA LYS A 110 -6.05 14.17 12.56
C LYS A 110 -6.10 12.74 13.14
N ASN A 111 -6.27 11.73 12.31
CA ASN A 111 -6.40 10.33 12.71
C ASN A 111 -5.14 9.53 12.32
N CYS A 112 -4.64 9.63 11.10
CA CYS A 112 -3.40 8.99 10.64
C CYS A 112 -2.19 9.74 11.21
N LYS A 113 -1.51 9.13 12.18
CA LYS A 113 -0.40 9.77 12.93
C LYS A 113 0.99 9.54 12.36
N GLY A 114 1.10 8.63 11.43
CA GLY A 114 2.35 8.34 10.74
C GLY A 114 2.08 7.46 9.52
N ILE A 115 2.95 7.61 8.54
CA ILE A 115 2.95 6.75 7.35
C ILE A 115 4.33 6.13 7.16
N HIS A 116 4.36 4.90 6.71
CA HIS A 116 5.52 4.23 6.16
C HIS A 116 5.25 3.87 4.72
N ILE A 117 6.13 4.26 3.81
CA ILE A 117 6.01 3.95 2.39
C ILE A 117 7.33 3.36 1.89
N ASN A 118 7.28 2.31 1.09
CA ASN A 118 8.45 1.69 0.49
C ASN A 118 8.61 2.05 -1.00
N MET A 119 7.73 2.88 -1.54
CA MET A 119 7.82 3.47 -2.86
C MET A 119 7.47 4.95 -2.79
N LEU A 120 8.39 5.81 -3.18
CA LEU A 120 8.19 7.26 -3.22
C LEU A 120 8.29 7.77 -4.67
N PRO A 121 7.18 7.83 -5.42
CA PRO A 121 7.19 8.34 -6.80
C PRO A 121 7.24 9.88 -6.84
N ALA A 122 8.11 10.47 -6.02
CA ALA A 122 8.27 11.92 -5.97
C ALA A 122 9.33 12.39 -6.99
N ARG A 123 9.05 13.52 -7.59
CA ARG A 123 9.97 14.22 -8.48
C ARG A 123 10.10 15.67 -8.06
N HIS A 124 11.25 16.25 -8.32
CA HIS A 124 11.41 17.68 -8.17
C HIS A 124 10.49 18.44 -9.11
N ILE A 125 9.68 19.35 -8.58
CA ILE A 125 8.76 20.19 -9.37
C ILE A 125 9.57 21.07 -10.33
N ASP A 126 10.74 21.57 -9.88
CA ASP A 126 11.61 22.46 -10.67
C ASP A 126 12.70 21.71 -11.46
N GLY A 127 12.62 20.38 -11.55
CA GLY A 127 13.63 19.53 -12.18
C GLY A 127 14.89 19.32 -11.32
N PRO A 128 15.84 18.49 -11.81
CA PRO A 128 17.07 18.17 -11.11
C PRO A 128 18.00 19.39 -11.04
N LYS A 129 18.61 19.66 -9.87
CA LYS A 129 19.46 20.83 -9.62
C LYS A 129 20.93 20.46 -9.52
N THR A 130 21.26 19.37 -8.83
CA THR A 130 22.65 18.90 -8.68
C THR A 130 23.08 18.00 -9.84
N GLU A 131 24.38 17.81 -10.03
CA GLU A 131 24.88 16.87 -11.05
C GLU A 131 24.46 15.43 -10.75
N GLU A 132 24.39 15.06 -9.48
CA GLU A 132 23.90 13.73 -9.06
C GLU A 132 22.44 13.54 -9.45
N GLU A 133 21.57 14.52 -9.19
CA GLU A 133 20.16 14.50 -9.57
C GLU A 133 19.98 14.44 -11.10
N LYS A 134 20.79 15.19 -11.86
CA LYS A 134 20.76 15.17 -13.33
C LYS A 134 21.19 13.81 -13.89
N ASN A 135 22.23 13.20 -13.32
CA ASN A 135 22.71 11.88 -13.74
C ASN A 135 21.66 10.82 -13.40
N TRP A 136 21.05 10.89 -12.24
CA TRP A 136 19.95 10.01 -11.86
C TRP A 136 18.75 10.17 -12.82
N ASP A 137 18.32 11.40 -13.09
CA ASP A 137 17.18 11.67 -13.97
C ASP A 137 17.43 11.17 -15.40
N LYS A 138 18.67 11.34 -15.90
CA LYS A 138 19.07 10.79 -17.20
C LYS A 138 18.98 9.27 -17.23
N GLN A 139 19.53 8.59 -16.22
CA GLN A 139 19.48 7.13 -16.14
C GLN A 139 18.04 6.65 -15.97
N PHE A 140 17.28 7.30 -15.10
CA PHE A 140 15.86 6.99 -14.92
C PHE A 140 15.07 7.06 -16.23
N ASN A 141 15.30 8.08 -17.06
CA ASN A 141 14.59 8.20 -18.34
C ASN A 141 14.95 7.09 -19.32
N ILE A 142 16.22 6.64 -19.33
CA ILE A 142 16.66 5.49 -20.13
C ILE A 142 15.94 4.21 -19.65
N ASP A 143 15.94 3.97 -18.35
CA ASP A 143 15.32 2.78 -17.74
C ASP A 143 13.80 2.81 -17.93
N TYR A 144 13.19 3.98 -17.78
CA TYR A 144 11.74 4.14 -17.98
C TYR A 144 11.31 3.77 -19.38
N ILE A 145 12.06 4.20 -20.43
CA ILE A 145 11.73 3.84 -21.81
C ILE A 145 11.79 2.33 -22.02
N SER A 146 12.77 1.65 -21.43
CA SER A 146 12.94 0.20 -21.59
C SER A 146 12.01 -0.64 -20.72
N GLN A 147 11.59 -0.12 -19.55
CA GLN A 147 10.86 -0.87 -18.53
C GLN A 147 9.38 -0.50 -18.38
N SER A 148 8.90 0.56 -19.04
CA SER A 148 7.54 1.07 -18.84
C SER A 148 6.46 0.42 -19.71
N GLY A 149 6.80 -0.60 -20.50
CA GLY A 149 5.83 -1.29 -21.38
C GLY A 149 4.59 -1.80 -20.63
N TYR A 150 4.79 -2.36 -19.45
CA TYR A 150 3.70 -2.81 -18.58
C TYR A 150 2.74 -1.66 -18.21
N PHE A 151 3.28 -0.51 -17.84
CA PHE A 151 2.51 0.66 -17.44
C PHE A 151 1.68 1.21 -18.60
N ALA A 152 2.28 1.27 -19.80
CA ALA A 152 1.59 1.72 -21.01
C ALA A 152 0.39 0.82 -21.35
N ILE A 153 0.54 -0.50 -21.26
CA ILE A 153 -0.55 -1.45 -21.53
C ILE A 153 -1.62 -1.34 -20.45
N GLN A 154 -1.25 -1.35 -19.17
CA GLN A 154 -2.19 -1.26 -18.06
C GLN A 154 -3.00 0.03 -18.05
N SER A 155 -2.39 1.15 -18.42
CA SER A 155 -3.06 2.45 -18.48
C SER A 155 -3.95 2.64 -19.71
N THR A 156 -3.77 1.85 -20.77
CA THR A 156 -4.48 2.05 -22.05
C THR A 156 -5.32 0.85 -22.47
N LYS A 157 -4.85 -0.37 -22.24
CA LYS A 157 -5.50 -1.64 -22.65
C LYS A 157 -5.45 -2.70 -21.55
N PRO A 158 -5.90 -2.39 -20.31
CA PRO A 158 -5.77 -3.28 -19.16
C PRO A 158 -6.45 -4.64 -19.38
N GLN A 159 -7.56 -4.66 -20.09
CA GLN A 159 -8.33 -5.88 -20.33
C GLN A 159 -7.60 -6.88 -21.24
N THR A 160 -6.68 -6.43 -22.08
CA THR A 160 -5.88 -7.32 -22.94
C THR A 160 -5.10 -8.34 -22.12
N LEU A 161 -4.56 -7.91 -20.97
CA LEU A 161 -3.79 -8.77 -20.06
C LEU A 161 -4.67 -9.60 -19.12
N SER A 162 -5.85 -9.08 -18.79
CA SER A 162 -6.72 -9.70 -17.79
C SER A 162 -7.17 -11.11 -18.18
N TYR A 163 -7.33 -11.40 -19.46
CA TYR A 163 -7.66 -12.76 -19.93
C TYR A 163 -6.58 -13.77 -19.59
N ALA A 164 -5.31 -13.46 -19.90
CA ALA A 164 -4.18 -14.35 -19.56
C ALA A 164 -4.01 -14.50 -18.05
N MET A 165 -4.18 -13.41 -17.30
CA MET A 165 -4.07 -13.42 -15.84
C MET A 165 -5.18 -14.21 -15.15
N MET A 166 -6.40 -14.20 -15.72
CA MET A 166 -7.54 -14.98 -15.20
C MET A 166 -7.45 -16.46 -15.56
N GLU A 167 -6.88 -16.76 -16.72
CA GLU A 167 -6.83 -18.13 -17.27
C GLU A 167 -5.76 -18.98 -16.56
N SER A 168 -4.62 -18.39 -16.19
CA SER A 168 -3.50 -19.17 -15.67
C SER A 168 -2.60 -18.38 -14.73
N PRO A 169 -2.14 -18.99 -13.61
CA PRO A 169 -1.10 -18.41 -12.76
C PRO A 169 0.20 -18.10 -13.53
N VAL A 170 0.49 -18.85 -14.59
CA VAL A 170 1.64 -18.60 -15.48
C VAL A 170 1.48 -17.28 -16.24
N GLY A 171 0.25 -16.88 -16.60
CA GLY A 171 -0.03 -15.59 -17.21
C GLY A 171 0.33 -14.41 -16.30
N VAL A 172 0.05 -14.54 -15.00
CA VAL A 172 0.46 -13.54 -13.99
C VAL A 172 1.99 -13.56 -13.80
N ALA A 173 2.57 -14.75 -13.63
CA ALA A 173 4.02 -14.90 -13.45
C ALA A 173 4.81 -14.32 -14.64
N ALA A 174 4.41 -14.64 -15.86
CA ALA A 174 5.06 -14.13 -17.08
C ALA A 174 4.92 -12.60 -17.26
N TRP A 175 3.97 -11.98 -16.57
CA TRP A 175 3.84 -10.53 -16.57
C TRP A 175 4.74 -9.85 -15.54
N ILE A 176 5.06 -10.52 -14.44
CA ILE A 176 5.87 -9.99 -13.34
C ILE A 176 7.37 -10.20 -13.59
N VAL A 177 7.75 -11.34 -14.17
CA VAL A 177 9.13 -11.74 -14.47
C VAL A 177 9.59 -11.24 -15.82
#